data_343f4d01df3ad8b847454aaa92ab21e4
#
_entry.id   343f4d01df3ad8b847454aaa92ab21e4
#
_cell.length_a   1.000
_cell.length_b   1.000
_cell.length_c   1.000
_cell.angle_alpha   90.00
_cell.angle_beta   90.00
_cell.angle_gamma   90.00
#
_symmetry.space_group_name_H-M   'P 1'
#
loop_
_entity.id
_entity.type
_entity.pdbx_description
1 polymer ?
#
loop_
_entity_poly.entity_id
_entity_poly.type
_entity_poly.pdbx_seq_one_letter_code
_entity_poly.pdbx_strand_id
1 'polypeptide(L)'
;MKIFVAKLGFKTTSDDLRTLFEKFGKVDSAKVIMDHETKRSKCYGFVEMPNDSEAYVAVVELNETDFQGSVINVKKSKPAPSHPSH
;
A
#
# COMPACT_ATOMS: atom_id res chain seq x y z
N MET A 1 -9.67 -6.17 1.66
CA MET A 1 -9.58 -4.88 0.93
C MET A 1 -8.18 -4.68 0.40
N LYS A 2 -8.06 -4.27 -0.84
CA LYS A 2 -6.78 -3.92 -1.43
C LYS A 2 -6.57 -2.41 -1.32
N ILE A 3 -5.38 -2.03 -0.87
CA ILE A 3 -5.03 -0.63 -0.60
C ILE A 3 -3.87 -0.23 -1.50
N PHE A 4 -4.00 0.92 -2.14
CA PHE A 4 -2.93 1.49 -2.96
C PHE A 4 -2.18 2.54 -2.15
N VAL A 5 -0.86 2.45 -2.14
CA VAL A 5 0.00 3.39 -1.41
C VAL A 5 0.97 4.00 -2.41
N ALA A 6 0.96 5.32 -2.53
CA ALA A 6 1.82 6.05 -3.46
C ALA A 6 2.75 7.00 -2.73
N LYS A 7 3.72 7.52 -3.44
CA LYS A 7 4.72 8.47 -2.94
C LYS A 7 5.59 7.90 -1.84
N LEU A 8 5.87 6.60 -1.92
CA LEU A 8 6.80 5.95 -1.01
C LEU A 8 8.23 6.41 -1.29
N GLY A 9 9.07 6.39 -0.26
CA GLY A 9 10.49 6.67 -0.46
C GLY A 9 11.19 5.55 -1.21
N PHE A 10 12.32 5.85 -1.83
CA PHE A 10 13.08 4.87 -2.59
C PHE A 10 13.57 3.70 -1.75
N LYS A 11 13.79 3.94 -0.47
CA LYS A 11 14.33 2.92 0.43
C LYS A 11 13.26 2.11 1.15
N THR A 12 11.99 2.48 0.98
CA THR A 12 10.91 1.77 1.63
C THR A 12 10.76 0.38 1.02
N THR A 13 10.79 -0.64 1.86
CA THR A 13 10.67 -2.03 1.43
C THR A 13 9.25 -2.53 1.63
N SER A 14 8.98 -3.71 1.06
CA SER A 14 7.69 -4.37 1.28
C SER A 14 7.48 -4.69 2.76
N ASP A 15 8.55 -5.07 3.48
CA ASP A 15 8.47 -5.33 4.91
C ASP A 15 8.13 -4.07 5.70
N ASP A 16 8.71 -2.95 5.31
CA ASP A 16 8.40 -1.66 5.95
C ASP A 16 6.93 -1.33 5.78
N LEU A 17 6.41 -1.52 4.57
CA LEU A 17 5.02 -1.25 4.26
C LEU A 17 4.10 -2.16 5.05
N ARG A 18 4.44 -3.44 5.14
CA ARG A 18 3.68 -4.40 5.93
C ARG A 18 3.62 -4.01 7.41
N THR A 19 4.78 -3.68 7.98
CA THR A 19 4.88 -3.29 9.39
C THR A 19 4.02 -2.07 9.68
N LEU A 20 4.00 -1.11 8.76
CA LEU A 20 3.20 0.10 8.92
C LEU A 20 1.71 -0.25 9.03
N PHE A 21 1.23 -1.11 8.14
CA PHE A 21 -0.19 -1.46 8.12
C PHE A 21 -0.58 -2.47 9.20
N GLU A 22 0.38 -3.28 9.68
CA GLU A 22 0.10 -4.23 10.76
C GLU A 22 -0.29 -3.55 12.06
N LYS A 23 0.02 -2.29 12.20
CA LYS A 23 -0.41 -1.51 13.37
C LYS A 23 -1.92 -1.34 13.43
N PHE A 24 -2.60 -1.53 12.33
CA PHE A 24 -4.05 -1.33 12.23
C PHE A 24 -4.83 -2.64 12.18
N GLY A 25 -4.15 -3.74 11.91
CA GLY A 25 -4.80 -5.03 11.85
C GLY A 25 -4.00 -6.02 11.02
N LYS A 26 -4.62 -7.16 10.74
CA LYS A 26 -3.96 -8.22 9.99
C LYS A 26 -3.71 -7.81 8.55
N VAL A 27 -2.50 -8.08 8.07
CA VAL A 27 -2.09 -7.83 6.68
C VAL A 27 -1.85 -9.17 6.02
N ASP A 28 -2.57 -9.45 4.93
CA ASP A 28 -2.37 -10.67 4.15
C ASP A 28 -1.16 -10.55 3.23
N SER A 29 -0.99 -9.39 2.61
CA SER A 29 0.17 -9.16 1.76
C SER A 29 0.50 -7.69 1.69
N ALA A 30 1.76 -7.40 1.44
CA ALA A 30 2.23 -6.04 1.22
C ALA A 30 3.36 -6.12 0.21
N LYS A 31 3.32 -5.28 -0.81
CA LYS A 31 4.30 -5.32 -1.88
C LYS A 31 4.58 -3.92 -2.42
N VAL A 32 5.86 -3.57 -2.47
CA VAL A 32 6.33 -2.36 -3.15
C VAL A 32 6.70 -2.76 -4.57
N ILE A 33 6.20 -2.01 -5.55
CA ILE A 33 6.44 -2.33 -6.95
C ILE A 33 7.83 -1.84 -7.36
N MET A 34 8.60 -2.72 -8.00
CA MET A 34 9.95 -2.42 -8.41
C MET A 34 10.03 -2.38 -9.94
N ASP A 35 10.92 -1.52 -10.44
CA ASP A 35 11.20 -1.48 -11.87
C ASP A 35 12.13 -2.64 -12.22
N HIS A 36 11.79 -3.39 -13.24
CA HIS A 36 12.55 -4.57 -13.65
C HIS A 36 13.93 -4.23 -14.22
N GLU A 37 14.04 -3.12 -14.90
CA GLU A 37 15.28 -2.75 -15.58
C GLU A 37 16.28 -2.11 -14.62
N THR A 38 15.82 -1.12 -13.85
CA THR A 38 16.69 -0.36 -12.96
C THR A 38 16.79 -0.97 -11.57
N LYS A 39 15.85 -1.87 -11.22
CA LYS A 39 15.71 -2.49 -9.90
C LYS A 39 15.49 -1.46 -8.80
N ARG A 40 14.91 -0.32 -9.15
CA ARG A 40 14.55 0.72 -8.21
C ARG A 40 13.07 0.66 -7.91
N SER A 41 12.70 1.14 -6.72
CA SER A 41 11.30 1.26 -6.35
C SER A 41 10.60 2.25 -7.26
N LYS A 42 9.40 1.88 -7.72
CA LYS A 42 8.54 2.83 -8.42
C LYS A 42 7.83 3.76 -7.45
N CYS A 43 8.14 3.67 -6.17
CA CYS A 43 7.61 4.52 -5.10
C CYS A 43 6.12 4.36 -4.87
N TYR A 44 5.58 3.20 -5.23
CA TYR A 44 4.20 2.86 -4.88
C TYR A 44 4.08 1.36 -4.61
N GLY A 45 3.00 0.98 -3.97
CA GLY A 45 2.79 -0.41 -3.65
C GLY A 45 1.35 -0.71 -3.30
N PHE A 46 1.10 -1.96 -2.92
CA PHE A 46 -0.23 -2.42 -2.55
C PHE A 46 -0.17 -3.21 -1.26
N VAL A 47 -1.23 -3.09 -0.48
CA VAL A 47 -1.39 -3.85 0.75
C VAL A 47 -2.77 -4.50 0.72
N GLU A 48 -2.86 -5.76 1.12
CA GLU A 48 -4.14 -6.43 1.25
C GLU A 48 -4.41 -6.74 2.71
N MET A 49 -5.55 -6.28 3.19
CA MET A 49 -6.02 -6.52 4.55
C MET A 49 -7.38 -7.21 4.47
N PRO A 50 -7.55 -8.36 5.13
CA PRO A 50 -8.81 -9.12 5.04
C PRO A 50 -9.97 -8.47 5.77
N ASN A 51 -9.70 -7.66 6.78
CA ASN A 51 -10.75 -6.98 7.54
C ASN A 51 -10.96 -5.59 6.97
N ASP A 52 -12.13 -5.35 6.36
CA ASP A 52 -12.41 -4.07 5.72
C ASP A 52 -12.44 -2.90 6.71
N SER A 53 -12.93 -3.12 7.92
CA SER A 53 -12.97 -2.06 8.93
C SER A 53 -11.58 -1.61 9.33
N GLU A 54 -10.67 -2.57 9.55
CA GLU A 54 -9.29 -2.26 9.89
C GLU A 54 -8.58 -1.59 8.72
N ALA A 55 -8.84 -2.07 7.51
CA ALA A 55 -8.25 -1.50 6.31
C ALA A 55 -8.71 -0.06 6.10
N TYR A 56 -9.99 0.21 6.33
CA TYR A 56 -10.53 1.55 6.19
C TYR A 56 -9.87 2.52 7.17
N VAL A 57 -9.70 2.11 8.42
CA VAL A 57 -9.03 2.93 9.44
C VAL A 57 -7.59 3.21 9.00
N ALA A 58 -6.89 2.19 8.49
CA ALA A 58 -5.53 2.37 8.01
C ALA A 58 -5.45 3.40 6.89
N VAL A 59 -6.39 3.34 5.94
CA VAL A 59 -6.43 4.30 4.83
C VAL A 59 -6.61 5.72 5.36
N VAL A 60 -7.59 5.92 6.24
CA VAL A 60 -7.89 7.25 6.77
C VAL A 60 -6.74 7.80 7.60
N GLU A 61 -6.13 6.94 8.44
CA GLU A 61 -5.10 7.38 9.37
C GLU A 61 -3.75 7.60 8.70
N LEU A 62 -3.44 6.86 7.65
CA LEU A 62 -2.12 6.91 7.01
C LEU A 62 -2.05 7.84 5.81
N ASN A 63 -3.19 8.16 5.20
CA ASN A 63 -3.18 9.04 4.03
C ASN A 63 -2.63 10.42 4.40
N GLU A 64 -1.71 10.91 3.57
CA GLU A 64 -1.08 12.23 3.75
C GLU A 64 -0.30 12.35 5.06
N THR A 65 0.30 11.25 5.50
CA THR A 65 1.17 11.26 6.68
C THR A 65 2.61 11.00 6.25
N ASP A 66 3.56 11.46 7.07
CA ASP A 66 4.97 11.23 6.83
C ASP A 66 5.32 9.80 7.19
N PHE A 67 5.94 9.09 6.25
CA PHE A 67 6.45 7.75 6.49
C PHE A 67 7.87 7.69 5.91
N GLN A 68 8.84 7.53 6.79
CA GLN A 68 10.26 7.45 6.43
C GLN A 68 10.72 8.66 5.60
N GLY A 69 10.23 9.84 5.94
CA GLY A 69 10.62 11.06 5.26
C GLY A 69 9.82 11.41 4.01
N SER A 70 8.81 10.61 3.69
CA SER A 70 7.96 10.86 2.53
C SER A 70 6.50 10.97 2.96
N VAL A 71 5.80 11.97 2.45
CA VAL A 71 4.36 12.09 2.71
C VAL A 71 3.64 11.17 1.73
N ILE A 72 3.11 10.07 2.24
CA ILE A 72 2.49 9.04 1.40
C ILE A 72 1.01 9.33 1.14
N ASN A 73 0.52 8.80 0.01
CA ASN A 73 -0.90 8.81 -0.30
C ASN A 73 -1.43 7.40 -0.20
N VAL A 74 -2.49 7.22 0.58
CA VAL A 74 -3.08 5.91 0.83
C VAL A 74 -4.56 5.96 0.46
N LYS A 75 -4.99 5.02 -0.38
CA LYS A 75 -6.40 4.96 -0.77
C LYS A 75 -6.82 3.53 -1.07
N LYS A 76 -8.12 3.30 -0.99
CA LYS A 76 -8.68 2.02 -1.37
C LYS A 76 -8.46 1.81 -2.87
N SER A 77 -7.90 0.66 -3.21
CA SER A 77 -7.72 0.27 -4.60
C SER A 77 -8.91 -0.57 -5.03
N LYS A 78 -9.47 -0.28 -6.17
CA LYS A 78 -10.50 -1.14 -6.72
C LYS A 78 -9.86 -2.40 -7.27
N PRO A 79 -10.49 -3.55 -7.12
CA PRO A 79 -9.99 -4.74 -7.79
C PRO A 79 -9.93 -4.45 -9.28
N ALA A 80 -8.90 -4.95 -9.92
CA ALA A 80 -8.77 -4.80 -11.36
C ALA A 80 -10.06 -5.30 -12.03
N PRO A 81 -10.58 -4.59 -13.03
CA PRO A 81 -11.73 -5.09 -13.73
C PRO A 81 -11.33 -6.38 -14.37
N SER A 82 -11.91 -7.39 -13.88
CA SER A 82 -11.68 -8.65 -14.46
C SER A 82 -12.63 -8.74 -15.60
N HIS A 83 -12.86 -8.23 -16.11
CA HIS A 83 -13.69 -8.45 -17.02
C HIS A 83 -14.57 -7.45 -17.33
N PRO A 84 -14.71 -7.26 -18.04
CA PRO A 84 -15.62 -6.39 -18.28
C PRO A 84 -16.99 -6.85 -18.39
N SER A 85 -17.04 -6.94 -18.11
CA SER A 85 -17.80 -7.15 -18.27
C SER A 85 -18.32 -7.32 -18.57
N HIS A 86 -18.27 -7.15 -18.62
CA HIS A 86 -18.48 -7.17 -18.66
C HIS A 86 -18.65 -7.25 -18.85
#